data_fba34ed201054d843c68900bb9b6d86f
#
_entry.id   fba34ed201054d843c68900bb9b6d86f
#
_cell.length_a   1.000
_cell.length_b   1.000
_cell.length_c   1.000
_cell.angle_alpha   90.00
_cell.angle_beta   90.00
_cell.angle_gamma   90.00
#
_symmetry.space_group_name_H-M   'P 1'
#
loop_
_entity.id
_entity.type
_entity.pdbx_description
1 polymer ?
#
loop_
_entity_poly.entity_id
_entity_poly.type
_entity_poly.pdbx_seq_one_letter_code
_entity_poly.pdbx_strand_id
1 'polypeptide(L)'
;VSTIWGCPIAGPTELKAAVDFTRRWLDIGADDIEHADHDGSAPPDKVYEYFSMILDALPEPSLHIAHFHTTRGWGLANVLAALQAGITHFESTLGGLGGQPANFVDGVPVAGTGDYYYSDPGIVGLVSTEDMVVMMDEMRIDTGVDLDKLLAVGRMFERIIGRRLRSECVHTGRIPKTLTGRE
;
A
#
# COMPACT_ATOMS: atom_id res chain seq x y z
N VAL A 1 -11.34 0.99 -6.37
CA VAL A 1 -11.86 -0.39 -6.35
C VAL A 1 -11.20 -1.14 -5.21
N SER A 2 -11.97 -1.64 -4.25
CA SER A 2 -11.48 -2.34 -3.07
C SER A 2 -11.94 -3.80 -3.04
N THR A 3 -11.42 -4.57 -2.07
CA THR A 3 -11.74 -6.00 -1.90
C THR A 3 -11.44 -6.86 -3.13
N ILE A 4 -10.44 -6.48 -3.92
CA ILE A 4 -10.05 -7.13 -5.17
C ILE A 4 -9.67 -8.60 -4.95
N TRP A 5 -8.97 -8.88 -3.86
CA TRP A 5 -8.47 -10.22 -3.50
C TRP A 5 -9.33 -10.96 -2.49
N GLY A 6 -10.54 -10.48 -2.26
CA GLY A 6 -11.54 -11.07 -1.38
C GLY A 6 -12.16 -10.05 -0.43
N CYS A 7 -13.33 -10.38 0.04
CA CYS A 7 -14.08 -9.55 0.99
C CYS A 7 -14.35 -10.38 2.25
N PRO A 8 -14.04 -9.89 3.44
CA PRO A 8 -14.31 -10.62 4.68
C PRO A 8 -15.80 -10.91 4.92
N ILE A 9 -16.67 -10.14 4.27
CA ILE A 9 -18.13 -10.27 4.40
C ILE A 9 -18.71 -11.12 3.26
N ALA A 10 -18.34 -10.78 2.00
CA ALA A 10 -18.92 -11.41 0.81
C ALA A 10 -18.15 -12.66 0.32
N GLY A 11 -16.95 -12.87 0.83
CA GLY A 11 -16.10 -13.99 0.44
C GLY A 11 -15.20 -13.69 -0.79
N PRO A 12 -14.80 -14.73 -1.54
CA PRO A 12 -13.87 -14.58 -2.66
C PRO A 12 -14.39 -13.63 -3.74
N THR A 13 -13.47 -12.84 -4.31
CA THR A 13 -13.76 -11.92 -5.43
C THR A 13 -13.03 -12.40 -6.68
N GLU A 14 -13.72 -12.42 -7.82
CA GLU A 14 -13.11 -12.70 -9.11
C GLU A 14 -12.31 -11.47 -9.59
N LEU A 15 -11.02 -11.63 -9.89
CA LEU A 15 -10.16 -10.52 -10.35
C LEU A 15 -10.72 -9.80 -11.57
N LYS A 16 -11.35 -10.56 -12.49
CA LYS A 16 -12.00 -9.98 -13.66
C LYS A 16 -13.12 -9.01 -13.32
N ALA A 17 -13.87 -9.25 -12.25
CA ALA A 17 -14.91 -8.31 -11.80
C ALA A 17 -14.31 -6.95 -11.41
N ALA A 18 -13.15 -6.92 -10.75
CA ALA A 18 -12.46 -5.68 -10.42
C ALA A 18 -12.03 -4.91 -11.68
N VAL A 19 -11.54 -5.61 -12.72
CA VAL A 19 -11.22 -5.00 -14.03
C VAL A 19 -12.47 -4.37 -14.67
N ASP A 20 -13.59 -5.09 -14.66
CA ASP A 20 -14.85 -4.59 -15.23
C ASP A 20 -15.40 -3.38 -14.44
N PHE A 21 -15.24 -3.36 -13.12
CA PHE A 21 -15.59 -2.19 -12.31
C PHE A 21 -14.67 -1.00 -12.57
N THR A 22 -13.36 -1.22 -12.71
CA THR A 22 -12.41 -0.16 -13.09
C THR A 22 -12.82 0.51 -14.38
N ARG A 23 -13.13 -0.27 -15.43
CA ARG A 23 -13.61 0.27 -16.71
C ARG A 23 -14.85 1.13 -16.56
N ARG A 24 -15.84 0.68 -15.77
CA ARG A 24 -17.08 1.43 -15.53
C ARG A 24 -16.84 2.77 -14.84
N TRP A 25 -15.91 2.82 -13.89
CA TRP A 25 -15.56 4.07 -13.23
C TRP A 25 -14.90 5.06 -14.18
N LEU A 26 -13.99 4.61 -15.03
CA LEU A 26 -13.37 5.44 -16.06
C LEU A 26 -14.42 5.90 -17.09
N ASP A 27 -15.34 5.04 -17.50
CA ASP A 27 -16.41 5.36 -18.45
C ASP A 27 -17.37 6.47 -17.95
N ILE A 28 -17.54 6.61 -16.64
CA ILE A 28 -18.35 7.67 -16.04
C ILE A 28 -17.54 8.92 -15.63
N GLY A 29 -16.23 8.96 -15.95
CA GLY A 29 -15.40 10.14 -15.84
C GLY A 29 -14.48 10.21 -14.64
N ALA A 30 -14.09 9.08 -14.03
CA ALA A 30 -12.99 9.07 -13.08
C ALA A 30 -11.67 9.34 -13.81
N ASP A 31 -10.79 10.15 -13.22
CA ASP A 31 -9.48 10.50 -13.78
C ASP A 31 -8.46 9.36 -13.61
N ASP A 32 -8.52 8.68 -12.48
CA ASP A 32 -7.70 7.52 -12.11
C ASP A 32 -8.44 6.60 -11.14
N ILE A 33 -7.91 5.44 -10.90
CA ILE A 33 -8.53 4.42 -10.06
C ILE A 33 -7.53 3.88 -9.03
N GLU A 34 -7.89 3.99 -7.77
CA GLU A 34 -7.23 3.28 -6.68
C GLU A 34 -7.64 1.80 -6.67
N HIS A 35 -6.65 0.92 -6.60
CA HIS A 35 -6.79 -0.53 -6.48
C HIS A 35 -6.31 -0.98 -5.11
N ALA A 36 -7.26 -1.29 -4.22
CA ALA A 36 -6.96 -1.48 -2.81
C ALA A 36 -6.97 -2.95 -2.36
N ASP A 37 -5.88 -3.35 -1.71
CA ASP A 37 -5.84 -4.48 -0.79
C ASP A 37 -6.38 -4.01 0.57
N HIS A 38 -7.68 -4.06 0.69
CA HIS A 38 -8.47 -3.50 1.77
C HIS A 38 -8.08 -4.02 3.16
N ASP A 39 -7.73 -5.28 3.27
CA ASP A 39 -7.46 -5.94 4.56
C ASP A 39 -5.99 -6.38 4.73
N GLY A 40 -5.14 -6.10 3.74
CA GLY A 40 -3.73 -6.49 3.77
C GLY A 40 -3.51 -7.99 3.66
N SER A 41 -4.41 -8.72 2.99
CA SER A 41 -4.36 -10.17 2.84
C SER A 41 -3.95 -10.65 1.44
N ALA A 42 -3.83 -9.76 0.48
CA ALA A 42 -3.46 -10.09 -0.90
C ALA A 42 -2.06 -10.71 -0.97
N PRO A 43 -1.91 -11.95 -1.49
CA PRO A 43 -0.59 -12.52 -1.71
C PRO A 43 0.13 -11.83 -2.88
N PRO A 44 1.46 -11.63 -2.83
CA PRO A 44 2.19 -10.88 -3.87
C PRO A 44 2.07 -11.45 -5.29
N ASP A 45 1.96 -12.77 -5.44
CA ASP A 45 1.73 -13.41 -6.74
C ASP A 45 0.37 -13.04 -7.33
N LYS A 46 -0.66 -12.93 -6.49
CA LYS A 46 -2.01 -12.49 -6.90
C LYS A 46 -2.07 -10.99 -7.19
N VAL A 47 -1.25 -10.20 -6.51
CA VAL A 47 -1.08 -8.78 -6.84
C VAL A 47 -0.45 -8.63 -8.22
N TYR A 48 0.62 -9.35 -8.52
CA TYR A 48 1.23 -9.35 -9.84
C TYR A 48 0.25 -9.80 -10.94
N GLU A 49 -0.49 -10.89 -10.70
CA GLU A 49 -1.51 -11.40 -11.62
C GLU A 49 -2.56 -10.34 -11.94
N TYR A 50 -3.11 -9.69 -10.91
CA TYR A 50 -4.13 -8.66 -11.08
C TYR A 50 -3.62 -7.44 -11.85
N PHE A 51 -2.47 -6.88 -11.47
CA PHE A 51 -1.94 -5.70 -12.14
C PHE A 51 -1.46 -5.99 -13.55
N SER A 52 -1.01 -7.19 -13.85
CA SER A 52 -0.77 -7.62 -15.22
C SER A 52 -2.09 -7.67 -16.03
N MET A 53 -3.14 -8.24 -15.45
CA MET A 53 -4.47 -8.31 -16.08
C MET A 53 -5.08 -6.92 -16.33
N ILE A 54 -4.95 -5.99 -15.36
CA ILE A 54 -5.52 -4.65 -15.52
C ILE A 54 -4.78 -3.85 -16.59
N LEU A 55 -3.45 -3.93 -16.66
CA LEU A 55 -2.64 -3.27 -17.67
C LEU A 55 -2.82 -3.87 -19.06
N ASP A 56 -3.11 -5.17 -19.18
CA ASP A 56 -3.51 -5.78 -20.45
C ASP A 56 -4.87 -5.23 -20.94
N ALA A 57 -5.79 -4.96 -20.02
CA ALA A 57 -7.13 -4.48 -20.35
C ALA A 57 -7.21 -2.94 -20.51
N LEU A 58 -6.40 -2.20 -19.80
CA LEU A 58 -6.35 -0.74 -19.71
C LEU A 58 -4.86 -0.32 -19.59
N PRO A 59 -4.14 -0.21 -20.71
CA PRO A 59 -2.67 -0.19 -20.74
C PRO A 59 -2.01 1.14 -20.37
N GLU A 60 -2.74 2.07 -19.74
CA GLU A 60 -2.20 3.35 -19.29
C GLU A 60 -1.86 3.32 -17.79
N PRO A 61 -0.56 3.19 -17.40
CA PRO A 61 -0.18 3.04 -15.99
C PRO A 61 -0.61 4.19 -15.09
N SER A 62 -0.74 5.40 -15.64
CA SER A 62 -1.15 6.60 -14.90
C SER A 62 -2.60 6.54 -14.41
N LEU A 63 -3.43 5.67 -14.98
CA LEU A 63 -4.81 5.46 -14.54
C LEU A 63 -4.91 4.59 -13.27
N HIS A 64 -3.83 3.96 -12.84
CA HIS A 64 -3.86 2.94 -11.81
C HIS A 64 -2.98 3.31 -10.62
N ILE A 65 -3.60 3.40 -9.45
CA ILE A 65 -2.93 3.67 -8.18
C ILE A 65 -3.02 2.40 -7.32
N ALA A 66 -1.89 1.88 -6.88
CA ALA A 66 -1.86 0.72 -5.99
C ALA A 66 -1.88 1.15 -4.52
N HIS A 67 -2.79 0.55 -3.75
CA HIS A 67 -3.01 0.82 -2.33
C HIS A 67 -2.95 -0.48 -1.54
N PHE A 68 -1.93 -0.61 -0.68
CA PHE A 68 -1.71 -1.84 0.07
C PHE A 68 -1.72 -1.61 1.57
N HIS A 69 -2.60 -2.32 2.27
CA HIS A 69 -2.45 -2.52 3.70
C HIS A 69 -1.33 -3.53 3.98
N THR A 70 -0.66 -3.37 5.12
CA THR A 70 0.46 -4.24 5.51
C THR A 70 0.15 -5.08 6.75
N THR A 71 -1.10 -5.43 6.93
CA THR A 71 -1.60 -6.17 8.10
C THR A 71 -0.84 -7.48 8.34
N ARG A 72 -0.46 -8.18 7.28
CA ARG A 72 0.33 -9.42 7.33
C ARG A 72 1.83 -9.21 7.10
N GLY A 73 2.30 -7.97 7.05
CA GLY A 73 3.72 -7.64 6.92
C GLY A 73 4.30 -7.73 5.52
N TRP A 74 3.53 -8.07 4.50
CA TRP A 74 4.04 -8.19 3.11
C TRP A 74 3.67 -7.03 2.17
N GLY A 75 3.27 -5.89 2.73
CA GLY A 75 2.92 -4.72 1.93
C GLY A 75 4.02 -4.28 0.97
N LEU A 76 5.30 -4.26 1.40
CA LEU A 76 6.43 -3.96 0.49
C LEU A 76 6.61 -5.01 -0.60
N ALA A 77 6.32 -6.28 -0.33
CA ALA A 77 6.34 -7.32 -1.36
C ALA A 77 5.23 -7.10 -2.39
N ASN A 78 4.07 -6.60 -1.96
CA ASN A 78 2.97 -6.23 -2.85
C ASN A 78 3.31 -4.99 -3.69
N VAL A 79 3.98 -3.97 -3.12
CA VAL A 79 4.53 -2.85 -3.89
C VAL A 79 5.48 -3.34 -4.97
N LEU A 80 6.42 -4.24 -4.62
CA LEU A 80 7.35 -4.80 -5.58
C LEU A 80 6.63 -5.59 -6.69
N ALA A 81 5.62 -6.40 -6.33
CA ALA A 81 4.84 -7.18 -7.29
C ALA A 81 4.07 -6.27 -8.27
N ALA A 82 3.43 -5.21 -7.78
CA ALA A 82 2.74 -4.23 -8.62
C ALA A 82 3.72 -3.45 -9.52
N LEU A 83 4.88 -3.07 -8.98
CA LEU A 83 5.94 -2.41 -9.74
C LEU A 83 6.47 -3.31 -10.88
N GLN A 84 6.68 -4.60 -10.61
CA GLN A 84 7.09 -5.58 -11.61
C GLN A 84 6.04 -5.82 -12.69
N ALA A 85 4.76 -5.66 -12.35
CA ALA A 85 3.67 -5.70 -13.32
C ALA A 85 3.60 -4.42 -14.19
N GLY A 86 4.24 -3.30 -13.77
CA GLY A 86 4.29 -2.05 -14.52
C GLY A 86 3.55 -0.87 -13.88
N ILE A 87 3.06 -1.03 -12.65
CA ILE A 87 2.43 0.07 -11.89
C ILE A 87 3.50 1.04 -11.41
N THR A 88 3.20 2.34 -11.52
CA THR A 88 4.11 3.43 -11.15
C THR A 88 3.54 4.38 -10.10
N HIS A 89 2.27 4.26 -9.76
CA HIS A 89 1.60 5.12 -8.78
C HIS A 89 1.17 4.30 -7.57
N PHE A 90 1.55 4.78 -6.38
CA PHE A 90 1.34 4.08 -5.12
C PHE A 90 0.82 5.04 -4.06
N GLU A 91 -0.11 4.58 -3.27
CA GLU A 91 -0.48 5.23 -2.01
C GLU A 91 0.26 4.59 -0.83
N SER A 92 0.64 5.43 0.12
CA SER A 92 1.33 5.02 1.32
C SER A 92 1.11 6.03 2.43
N THR A 93 1.49 5.69 3.65
CA THR A 93 1.37 6.62 4.78
C THR A 93 2.67 6.74 5.54
N LEU A 94 2.88 7.90 6.17
CA LEU A 94 4.03 8.09 7.06
C LEU A 94 4.00 7.02 8.15
N GLY A 95 5.09 6.27 8.25
CA GLY A 95 5.29 5.24 9.24
C GLY A 95 4.28 4.12 9.25
N GLY A 96 3.64 3.84 8.13
CA GLY A 96 2.64 2.78 8.04
C GLY A 96 1.40 3.05 8.89
N LEU A 97 1.08 4.32 9.13
CA LEU A 97 -0.15 4.70 9.82
C LEU A 97 -1.36 4.36 8.97
N GLY A 98 -2.47 4.28 9.61
CA GLY A 98 -3.74 3.96 8.98
C GLY A 98 -4.62 3.18 9.94
N GLY A 99 -5.78 2.86 9.47
CA GLY A 99 -6.76 2.09 10.19
C GLY A 99 -7.47 1.12 9.27
N GLN A 100 -8.29 0.31 9.85
CA GLN A 100 -9.19 -0.53 9.12
C GLN A 100 -10.27 0.35 8.49
N PRO A 101 -10.63 0.12 7.23
CA PRO A 101 -11.82 0.72 6.65
C PRO A 101 -13.07 0.41 7.46
N ALA A 102 -14.06 1.30 7.44
CA ALA A 102 -15.30 1.10 8.15
C ALA A 102 -16.01 -0.18 7.65
N ASN A 103 -16.34 -1.07 8.57
CA ASN A 103 -17.24 -2.18 8.27
C ASN A 103 -18.68 -1.71 8.28
N PHE A 104 -19.54 -2.43 7.58
CA PHE A 104 -20.97 -2.18 7.55
C PHE A 104 -21.70 -3.34 8.21
N VAL A 105 -22.61 -3.03 9.11
CA VAL A 105 -23.57 -3.98 9.66
C VAL A 105 -24.96 -3.49 9.28
N ASP A 106 -25.71 -4.32 8.59
CA ASP A 106 -27.06 -3.98 8.07
C ASP A 106 -27.07 -2.68 7.22
N GLY A 107 -25.99 -2.43 6.45
CA GLY A 107 -25.86 -1.24 5.61
C GLY A 107 -25.49 0.05 6.35
N VAL A 108 -25.20 -0.01 7.65
CA VAL A 108 -24.77 1.12 8.47
C VAL A 108 -23.28 1.02 8.76
N PRO A 109 -22.48 2.09 8.52
CA PRO A 109 -21.06 2.10 8.87
C PRO A 109 -20.88 1.93 10.39
N VAL A 110 -20.02 1.01 10.79
CA VAL A 110 -19.69 0.76 12.21
C VAL A 110 -18.27 1.20 12.44
N ALA A 111 -18.08 2.22 13.25
CA ALA A 111 -16.76 2.71 13.61
C ALA A 111 -16.04 1.74 14.57
N GLY A 112 -14.73 1.65 14.44
CA GLY A 112 -13.90 0.94 15.41
C GLY A 112 -14.01 -0.57 15.38
N THR A 113 -14.27 -1.17 14.25
CA THR A 113 -14.50 -2.60 14.09
C THR A 113 -13.22 -3.41 13.84
N GLY A 114 -12.07 -2.93 14.30
CA GLY A 114 -10.81 -3.66 14.22
C GLY A 114 -10.87 -5.08 14.78
N ASP A 115 -11.70 -5.30 15.77
CA ASP A 115 -11.89 -6.61 16.43
C ASP A 115 -12.66 -7.62 15.57
N TYR A 116 -13.23 -7.19 14.45
CA TYR A 116 -14.08 -8.06 13.65
C TYR A 116 -13.32 -9.21 12.99
N TYR A 117 -12.12 -8.95 12.45
CA TYR A 117 -11.26 -9.99 11.87
C TYR A 117 -9.76 -9.81 12.17
N TYR A 118 -9.38 -8.82 12.94
CA TYR A 118 -8.00 -8.66 13.41
C TYR A 118 -7.94 -8.85 14.92
N SER A 119 -7.00 -9.70 15.35
CA SER A 119 -6.74 -9.88 16.78
C SER A 119 -6.09 -8.66 17.42
N ASP A 120 -5.37 -7.87 16.62
CA ASP A 120 -4.74 -6.61 17.02
C ASP A 120 -5.03 -5.52 15.97
N PRO A 121 -5.99 -4.62 16.22
CA PRO A 121 -6.31 -3.54 15.30
C PRO A 121 -5.17 -2.52 15.15
N GLY A 122 -4.22 -2.49 16.07
CA GLY A 122 -3.06 -1.60 16.03
C GLY A 122 -2.07 -1.94 14.93
N ILE A 123 -2.14 -3.13 14.34
CA ILE A 123 -1.27 -3.53 13.23
C ILE A 123 -1.85 -3.23 11.84
N VAL A 124 -3.06 -2.74 11.78
CA VAL A 124 -3.72 -2.39 10.51
C VAL A 124 -3.25 -1.01 10.06
N GLY A 125 -2.57 -0.95 8.95
CA GLY A 125 -2.07 0.29 8.35
C GLY A 125 -1.58 0.04 6.93
N LEU A 126 -1.26 1.11 6.23
CA LEU A 126 -0.73 1.04 4.88
C LEU A 126 0.77 0.75 4.88
N VAL A 127 1.32 0.53 3.71
CA VAL A 127 2.76 0.52 3.50
C VAL A 127 3.36 1.84 3.97
N SER A 128 4.46 1.76 4.72
CA SER A 128 5.21 2.93 5.15
C SER A 128 5.83 3.64 3.94
N THR A 129 5.59 4.93 3.82
CA THR A 129 6.20 5.76 2.77
C THR A 129 7.72 5.71 2.86
N GLU A 130 8.26 5.79 4.06
CA GLU A 130 9.70 5.80 4.28
C GLU A 130 10.36 4.49 3.84
N ASP A 131 9.77 3.36 4.22
CA ASP A 131 10.31 2.05 3.87
C ASP A 131 10.18 1.78 2.37
N MET A 132 9.07 2.22 1.76
CA MET A 132 8.84 2.11 0.32
C MET A 132 9.85 2.94 -0.48
N VAL A 133 10.06 4.21 -0.09
CA VAL A 133 11.00 5.11 -0.79
C VAL A 133 12.43 4.65 -0.61
N VAL A 134 12.83 4.16 0.59
CA VAL A 134 14.16 3.55 0.80
C VAL A 134 14.34 2.32 -0.10
N MET A 135 13.35 1.44 -0.17
CA MET A 135 13.41 0.27 -1.06
C MET A 135 13.59 0.68 -2.52
N MET A 136 12.86 1.69 -2.99
CA MET A 136 12.97 2.20 -4.36
C MET A 136 14.34 2.83 -4.61
N ASP A 137 14.87 3.64 -3.69
CA ASP A 137 16.21 4.23 -3.78
C ASP A 137 17.30 3.15 -3.91
N GLU A 138 17.25 2.11 -3.07
CA GLU A 138 18.17 0.96 -3.14
C GLU A 138 18.04 0.18 -4.45
N MET A 139 16.86 0.17 -5.06
CA MET A 139 16.58 -0.39 -6.38
C MET A 139 16.95 0.56 -7.53
N ARG A 140 17.44 1.77 -7.25
CA ARG A 140 17.78 2.82 -8.22
C ARG A 140 16.55 3.33 -9.01
N ILE A 141 15.41 3.37 -8.36
CA ILE A 141 14.18 3.96 -8.89
C ILE A 141 14.08 5.36 -8.32
N ASP A 142 14.09 6.35 -9.21
CA ASP A 142 13.92 7.74 -8.83
C ASP A 142 12.46 8.03 -8.50
N THR A 143 12.17 8.38 -7.26
CA THR A 143 10.85 8.76 -6.79
C THR A 143 10.66 10.28 -6.72
N GLY A 144 11.71 11.06 -6.96
CA GLY A 144 11.73 12.51 -6.76
C GLY A 144 11.64 12.93 -5.28
N VAL A 145 11.63 11.99 -4.33
CA VAL A 145 11.52 12.27 -2.89
C VAL A 145 12.90 12.42 -2.26
N ASP A 146 13.11 13.51 -1.54
CA ASP A 146 14.32 13.72 -0.71
C ASP A 146 14.27 12.79 0.50
N LEU A 147 15.02 11.71 0.44
CA LEU A 147 14.99 10.63 1.42
C LEU A 147 15.43 11.08 2.82
N ASP A 148 16.43 11.96 2.92
CA ASP A 148 16.92 12.44 4.22
C ASP A 148 15.87 13.32 4.90
N LYS A 149 15.17 14.15 4.14
CA LYS A 149 14.03 14.92 4.65
C LYS A 149 12.86 14.02 5.02
N LEU A 150 12.55 13.02 4.21
CA LEU A 150 11.46 12.08 4.52
C LEU A 150 11.71 11.38 5.86
N LEU A 151 12.90 10.83 6.07
CA LEU A 151 13.26 10.18 7.33
C LEU A 151 13.27 11.16 8.53
N ALA A 152 13.66 12.41 8.30
CA ALA A 152 13.57 13.46 9.33
C ALA A 152 12.12 13.79 9.70
N VAL A 153 11.23 13.85 8.70
CA VAL A 153 9.78 14.04 8.91
C VAL A 153 9.19 12.86 9.67
N GLY A 154 9.54 11.62 9.34
CA GLY A 154 9.09 10.43 10.07
C GLY A 154 9.45 10.52 11.56
N ARG A 155 10.71 10.84 11.90
CA ARG A 155 11.14 11.05 13.30
C ARG A 155 10.43 12.22 13.99
N MET A 156 10.14 13.29 13.26
CA MET A 156 9.35 14.41 13.79
C MET A 156 7.92 13.97 14.08
N PHE A 157 7.33 13.18 13.19
CA PHE A 157 5.96 12.74 13.31
C PHE A 157 5.74 11.81 14.50
N GLU A 158 6.71 10.94 14.85
CA GLU A 158 6.68 10.16 16.09
C GLU A 158 6.52 11.04 17.33
N ARG A 159 7.22 12.20 17.38
CA ARG A 159 7.10 13.14 18.49
C ARG A 159 5.73 13.81 18.54
N ILE A 160 5.13 14.09 17.38
CA ILE A 160 3.79 14.71 17.29
C ILE A 160 2.70 13.74 17.78
N ILE A 161 2.75 12.49 17.33
CA ILE A 161 1.72 11.49 17.66
C ILE A 161 1.97 10.80 19.01
N GLY A 162 3.14 11.01 19.63
CA GLY A 162 3.49 10.45 20.94
C GLY A 162 3.71 8.93 20.95
N ARG A 163 3.97 8.33 19.80
CA ARG A 163 4.26 6.88 19.69
C ARG A 163 5.21 6.57 18.55
N ARG A 164 5.85 5.40 18.62
CA ARG A 164 6.73 4.90 17.58
C ARG A 164 5.95 4.57 16.30
N LEU A 165 6.52 4.91 15.15
CA LEU A 165 6.01 4.52 13.84
C LEU A 165 6.39 3.07 13.51
N ARG A 166 5.69 2.49 12.55
CA ARG A 166 5.94 1.14 12.04
C ARG A 166 6.84 1.14 10.79
N SER A 167 7.74 2.11 10.72
CA SER A 167 8.76 2.17 9.68
C SER A 167 10.08 1.68 10.23
N GLU A 168 10.65 0.66 9.62
CA GLU A 168 11.99 0.20 9.99
C GLU A 168 13.03 1.26 9.62
N CYS A 169 12.88 1.91 8.47
CA CYS A 169 13.84 2.87 7.95
C CYS A 169 13.89 4.19 8.72
N VAL A 170 12.80 4.61 9.36
CA VAL A 170 12.81 5.75 10.29
C VAL A 170 13.78 5.51 11.45
N HIS A 171 13.90 4.26 11.89
CA HIS A 171 14.73 3.89 13.05
C HIS A 171 16.15 3.50 12.66
N THR A 172 16.31 2.76 11.57
CA THR A 172 17.62 2.30 11.10
C THR A 172 18.35 3.34 10.28
N GLY A 173 17.63 4.27 9.65
CA GLY A 173 18.20 5.20 8.68
C GLY A 173 18.72 4.52 7.42
N ARG A 174 19.50 5.25 6.65
CA ARG A 174 20.20 4.70 5.48
C ARG A 174 21.40 3.86 5.95
N ILE A 175 21.51 2.66 5.40
CA ILE A 175 22.64 1.77 5.69
C ILE A 175 23.70 1.98 4.60
N PRO A 176 24.90 2.52 4.92
CA PRO A 176 25.96 2.71 3.95
C PRO A 176 26.40 1.37 3.35
N LYS A 177 26.48 1.28 2.03
CA LYS A 177 26.99 0.09 1.32
C LYS A 177 28.50 0.15 1.09
N THR A 178 29.11 1.29 1.33
CA THR A 178 30.56 1.50 1.23
C THR A 178 31.10 1.91 2.59
N LEU A 179 32.12 1.21 3.06
CA LEU A 179 32.91 1.65 4.21
C LEU A 179 33.79 2.82 3.76
N THR A 180 33.22 4.02 3.65
CA THR A 180 34.02 5.24 3.45
C THR A 180 34.63 5.62 4.80
N GLY A 181 35.95 5.54 4.92
CA GLY A 181 36.69 6.10 6.05
C GLY A 181 37.46 5.09 6.91
N ARG A 182 37.97 4.02 6.34
CA ARG A 182 39.12 3.30 6.88
C ARG A 182 40.23 3.39 5.83
N GLU A 183 40.88 4.54 5.77
CA GLU A 183 42.28 4.66 5.38
C GLU A 183 43.13 4.61 6.65
#